data_88a919404779ffe809ae2b43ab7dd37e
#
_entry.id   88a919404779ffe809ae2b43ab7dd37e
#
_cell.length_a   1.000
_cell.length_b   1.000
_cell.length_c   1.000
_cell.angle_alpha   90.00
_cell.angle_beta   90.00
_cell.angle_gamma   90.00
#
_symmetry.space_group_name_H-M   'P 1'
#
loop_
_entity.id
_entity.type
_entity.pdbx_description
1 polymer ?
#
loop_
_entity_poly.entity_id
_entity_poly.type
_entity_poly.pdbx_seq_one_letter_code
_entity_poly.pdbx_strand_id
1 'polypeptide(L)'
;YSNGKVKVNYVYEATGEKLEDSVILQGPVGSGYVTVPSAVVPDTYIVSRIGGNAEGKYTSDMQEVTYYYTDYIPESLKNADFNGDGEVNVIDATLLQKYIVKLETPTVDESVLDLNYDGTFNVEDSTMIMKYVVGIPVSSGKVTVNYYYTDADGKQQKLTDSIVFAGRAGSTYKSTAFKVVGYAVDPDRMPENQSGLIPYGDAEVNYYLSLIHI
;
A
#
# COMPACT_ATOMS: atom_id res chain seq x y z
N TYR A 1 -28.57 -23.11 -29.03
CA TYR A 1 -28.23 -21.72 -28.67
C TYR A 1 -26.72 -21.55 -28.83
N SER A 2 -26.26 -20.54 -29.59
CA SER A 2 -24.83 -20.22 -29.68
C SER A 2 -24.41 -19.43 -28.44
N ASN A 3 -23.20 -19.71 -27.96
CA ASN A 3 -22.59 -18.95 -26.87
C ASN A 3 -21.70 -17.83 -27.42
N GLY A 4 -21.83 -16.65 -26.85
CA GLY A 4 -20.89 -15.55 -27.02
C GLY A 4 -19.77 -15.63 -25.99
N LYS A 5 -18.69 -14.90 -26.24
CA LYS A 5 -17.51 -14.84 -25.35
C LYS A 5 -17.06 -13.41 -25.15
N VAL A 6 -16.61 -13.11 -23.93
CA VAL A 6 -15.95 -11.85 -23.58
C VAL A 6 -14.58 -12.19 -23.01
N LYS A 7 -13.53 -11.69 -23.63
CA LYS A 7 -12.15 -11.78 -23.13
C LYS A 7 -11.84 -10.56 -22.27
N VAL A 8 -11.46 -10.79 -21.02
CA VAL A 8 -11.09 -9.75 -20.08
C VAL A 8 -9.57 -9.74 -19.92
N ASN A 9 -8.95 -8.61 -20.19
CA ASN A 9 -7.51 -8.42 -20.11
C ASN A 9 -7.17 -7.47 -18.95
N TYR A 10 -5.99 -7.65 -18.35
CA TYR A 10 -5.45 -6.86 -17.24
C TYR A 10 -4.05 -6.40 -17.60
N VAL A 11 -3.88 -5.12 -17.86
CA VAL A 11 -2.69 -4.56 -18.53
C VAL A 11 -2.15 -3.35 -17.78
N TYR A 12 -0.84 -3.29 -17.59
CA TYR A 12 -0.19 -2.08 -17.09
C TYR A 12 -0.14 -1.01 -18.21
N GLU A 13 -0.76 0.13 -17.96
CA GLU A 13 -1.04 1.12 -19.02
C GLU A 13 0.22 1.71 -19.64
N ALA A 14 1.24 1.96 -18.82
CA ALA A 14 2.45 2.62 -19.28
C ALA A 14 3.28 1.78 -20.27
N THR A 15 3.27 0.46 -20.13
CA THR A 15 4.12 -0.44 -20.93
C THR A 15 3.33 -1.39 -21.82
N GLY A 16 2.02 -1.57 -21.57
CA GLY A 16 1.22 -2.62 -22.21
C GLY A 16 1.50 -4.02 -21.65
N GLU A 17 2.29 -4.12 -20.57
CA GLU A 17 2.61 -5.40 -19.93
C GLU A 17 1.34 -6.03 -19.34
N LYS A 18 1.22 -7.35 -19.53
CA LYS A 18 0.15 -8.12 -18.98
C LYS A 18 0.42 -8.39 -17.49
N LEU A 19 -0.48 -7.93 -16.62
CA LEU A 19 -0.36 -8.12 -15.16
C LEU A 19 -0.93 -9.45 -14.70
N GLU A 20 -1.89 -10.02 -15.43
CA GLU A 20 -2.55 -11.29 -15.14
C GLU A 20 -3.03 -11.95 -16.41
N ASP A 21 -3.25 -13.26 -16.36
CA ASP A 21 -3.85 -14.01 -17.47
C ASP A 21 -5.27 -13.55 -17.76
N SER A 22 -5.59 -13.44 -19.07
CA SER A 22 -6.91 -13.03 -19.50
C SER A 22 -7.97 -14.05 -19.08
N VAL A 23 -9.12 -13.57 -18.63
CA VAL A 23 -10.28 -14.39 -18.28
C VAL A 23 -11.25 -14.42 -19.46
N ILE A 24 -11.81 -15.58 -19.77
CA ILE A 24 -12.86 -15.73 -20.78
C ILE A 24 -14.19 -15.97 -20.07
N LEU A 25 -15.11 -15.01 -20.17
CA LEU A 25 -16.50 -15.18 -19.80
C LEU A 25 -17.26 -15.77 -21.00
N GLN A 26 -18.23 -16.64 -20.74
CA GLN A 26 -19.03 -17.26 -21.77
C GLN A 26 -20.49 -17.38 -21.34
N GLY A 27 -21.41 -17.07 -22.24
CA GLY A 27 -22.84 -17.17 -21.97
C GLY A 27 -23.67 -17.16 -23.26
N PRO A 28 -24.98 -17.46 -23.16
CA PRO A 28 -25.87 -17.43 -24.30
C PRO A 28 -25.91 -16.07 -24.99
N VAL A 29 -25.87 -16.03 -26.31
CA VAL A 29 -26.01 -14.78 -27.06
C VAL A 29 -27.31 -14.07 -26.69
N GLY A 30 -27.19 -12.77 -26.36
CA GLY A 30 -28.30 -11.93 -25.88
C GLY A 30 -28.46 -11.89 -24.36
N SER A 31 -27.84 -12.82 -23.60
CA SER A 31 -27.80 -12.71 -22.12
C SER A 31 -26.79 -11.65 -21.67
N GLY A 32 -26.96 -11.13 -20.44
CA GLY A 32 -26.07 -10.12 -19.86
C GLY A 32 -24.75 -10.70 -19.39
N TYR A 33 -23.69 -9.87 -19.43
CA TYR A 33 -22.44 -10.10 -18.73
C TYR A 33 -22.03 -8.84 -17.92
N VAL A 34 -21.26 -9.07 -16.88
CA VAL A 34 -20.56 -8.02 -16.12
C VAL A 34 -19.14 -8.49 -15.89
N THR A 35 -18.17 -7.65 -16.18
CA THR A 35 -16.76 -7.87 -15.86
C THR A 35 -16.35 -7.07 -14.63
N VAL A 36 -15.31 -7.50 -13.93
CA VAL A 36 -14.78 -6.84 -12.75
C VAL A 36 -13.26 -6.73 -12.85
N PRO A 37 -12.63 -5.74 -12.17
CA PRO A 37 -11.18 -5.71 -11.99
C PRO A 37 -10.67 -7.02 -11.39
N SER A 38 -9.43 -7.37 -11.67
CA SER A 38 -8.80 -8.55 -11.10
C SER A 38 -8.66 -8.44 -9.57
N ALA A 39 -8.94 -9.54 -8.87
CA ALA A 39 -8.65 -9.68 -7.44
C ALA A 39 -7.21 -10.17 -7.18
N VAL A 40 -6.46 -10.55 -8.21
CA VAL A 40 -5.09 -11.09 -8.12
C VAL A 40 -4.04 -10.00 -8.38
N VAL A 41 -4.36 -9.01 -9.24
CA VAL A 41 -3.47 -7.85 -9.45
C VAL A 41 -3.24 -7.16 -8.11
N PRO A 42 -1.97 -6.94 -7.68
CA PRO A 42 -1.66 -6.32 -6.41
C PRO A 42 -2.36 -4.96 -6.21
N ASP A 43 -2.77 -4.67 -5.00
CA ASP A 43 -3.48 -3.43 -4.66
C ASP A 43 -2.60 -2.16 -4.72
N THR A 44 -1.30 -2.32 -4.99
CA THR A 44 -0.37 -1.25 -5.35
C THR A 44 -0.65 -0.66 -6.74
N TYR A 45 -1.48 -1.34 -7.52
CA TYR A 45 -2.02 -0.82 -8.78
C TYR A 45 -3.48 -0.39 -8.60
N ILE A 46 -3.90 0.56 -9.42
CA ILE A 46 -5.30 1.01 -9.52
C ILE A 46 -5.75 0.97 -10.97
N VAL A 47 -7.03 0.72 -11.20
CA VAL A 47 -7.61 0.83 -12.54
C VAL A 47 -7.61 2.29 -12.96
N SER A 48 -6.90 2.63 -14.03
CA SER A 48 -6.85 3.97 -14.61
C SER A 48 -8.01 4.22 -15.58
N ARG A 49 -8.34 3.21 -16.38
CA ARG A 49 -9.46 3.23 -17.33
C ARG A 49 -9.87 1.83 -17.74
N ILE A 50 -11.03 1.72 -18.38
CA ILE A 50 -11.54 0.49 -18.94
C ILE A 50 -11.71 0.68 -20.46
N GLY A 51 -11.12 -0.21 -21.24
CA GLY A 51 -11.34 -0.32 -22.67
C GLY A 51 -12.43 -1.35 -22.96
N GLY A 52 -13.33 -1.05 -23.89
CA GLY A 52 -14.51 -1.86 -24.14
C GLY A 52 -15.64 -1.60 -23.12
N ASN A 53 -16.65 -2.46 -23.14
CA ASN A 53 -17.82 -2.35 -22.27
C ASN A 53 -17.70 -3.33 -21.10
N ALA A 54 -17.52 -2.82 -19.87
CA ALA A 54 -17.42 -3.66 -18.67
C ALA A 54 -18.70 -4.46 -18.40
N GLU A 55 -19.83 -4.01 -18.88
CA GLU A 55 -21.12 -4.70 -18.84
C GLU A 55 -21.82 -4.63 -20.20
N GLY A 56 -22.61 -5.63 -20.53
CA GLY A 56 -23.29 -5.69 -21.81
C GLY A 56 -24.02 -7.01 -22.03
N LYS A 57 -24.28 -7.31 -23.30
CA LYS A 57 -24.88 -8.58 -23.72
C LYS A 57 -23.89 -9.35 -24.59
N TYR A 58 -23.83 -10.67 -24.40
CA TYR A 58 -23.05 -11.53 -25.28
C TYR A 58 -23.53 -11.43 -26.71
N THR A 59 -22.58 -11.28 -27.63
CA THR A 59 -22.80 -11.31 -29.08
C THR A 59 -22.23 -12.61 -29.70
N SER A 60 -22.50 -12.88 -30.96
CA SER A 60 -21.90 -14.01 -31.68
C SER A 60 -20.40 -13.89 -31.85
N ASP A 61 -19.90 -12.63 -31.88
CA ASP A 61 -18.48 -12.32 -32.03
C ASP A 61 -17.83 -12.24 -30.66
N MET A 62 -16.49 -12.51 -30.61
CA MET A 62 -15.72 -12.33 -29.40
C MET A 62 -15.61 -10.86 -29.06
N GLN A 63 -16.03 -10.49 -27.86
CA GLN A 63 -15.91 -9.15 -27.31
C GLN A 63 -14.65 -9.08 -26.44
N GLU A 64 -14.07 -7.89 -26.31
CA GLU A 64 -12.91 -7.66 -25.44
C GLU A 64 -13.19 -6.53 -24.46
N VAL A 65 -12.75 -6.72 -23.20
CA VAL A 65 -12.73 -5.71 -22.16
C VAL A 65 -11.31 -5.69 -21.60
N THR A 66 -10.72 -4.53 -21.49
CA THR A 66 -9.38 -4.39 -20.94
C THR A 66 -9.38 -3.42 -19.76
N TYR A 67 -8.99 -3.91 -18.61
CA TYR A 67 -8.70 -3.09 -17.44
C TYR A 67 -7.25 -2.62 -17.53
N TYR A 68 -7.06 -1.32 -17.67
CA TYR A 68 -5.76 -0.68 -17.66
C TYR A 68 -5.43 -0.23 -16.26
N TYR A 69 -4.23 -0.58 -15.79
CA TYR A 69 -3.76 -0.29 -14.46
C TYR A 69 -2.58 0.67 -14.50
N THR A 70 -2.50 1.52 -13.47
CA THR A 70 -1.36 2.39 -13.18
C THR A 70 -0.95 2.22 -11.73
N ASP A 71 0.25 2.69 -11.38
CA ASP A 71 0.70 2.67 -10.00
C ASP A 71 -0.23 3.50 -9.11
N TYR A 72 -0.49 2.99 -7.91
CA TYR A 72 -1.09 3.79 -6.86
C TYR A 72 -0.08 4.83 -6.37
N ILE A 73 -0.47 6.07 -6.32
CA ILE A 73 0.32 7.16 -5.74
C ILE A 73 -0.33 7.54 -4.41
N PRO A 74 0.41 7.52 -3.27
CA PRO A 74 -0.12 7.95 -1.98
C PRO A 74 -0.69 9.37 -2.03
N GLU A 75 -1.77 9.61 -1.27
CA GLU A 75 -2.43 10.91 -1.26
C GLU A 75 -1.53 12.00 -0.70
N SER A 76 -0.68 11.68 0.28
CA SER A 76 0.34 12.59 0.80
C SER A 76 1.23 13.13 -0.31
N LEU A 77 1.67 12.26 -1.22
CA LEU A 77 2.55 12.64 -2.32
C LEU A 77 1.83 13.46 -3.40
N LYS A 78 0.55 13.17 -3.68
CA LYS A 78 -0.25 13.99 -4.59
C LYS A 78 -0.43 15.43 -4.11
N ASN A 79 -0.42 15.62 -2.79
CA ASN A 79 -0.57 16.91 -2.13
C ASN A 79 0.77 17.57 -1.75
N ALA A 80 1.89 17.04 -2.22
CA ALA A 80 3.22 17.51 -1.86
C ALA A 80 3.73 18.72 -2.71
N ASP A 81 2.83 19.44 -3.36
CA ASP A 81 3.12 20.75 -4.00
C ASP A 81 3.23 21.82 -2.90
N PHE A 82 4.41 21.91 -2.27
CA PHE A 82 4.65 22.79 -1.15
C PHE A 82 4.95 24.23 -1.57
N ASN A 83 5.35 24.45 -2.82
CA ASN A 83 5.60 25.79 -3.37
C ASN A 83 4.37 26.40 -4.04
N GLY A 84 3.30 25.60 -4.31
CA GLY A 84 2.03 26.04 -4.88
C GLY A 84 2.10 26.34 -6.38
N ASP A 85 3.05 25.74 -7.11
CA ASP A 85 3.20 25.96 -8.56
C ASP A 85 2.32 25.00 -9.41
N GLY A 86 1.65 24.04 -8.79
CA GLY A 86 0.75 23.08 -9.43
C GLY A 86 1.42 21.77 -9.84
N GLU A 87 2.70 21.58 -9.53
CA GLU A 87 3.45 20.38 -9.86
C GLU A 87 4.22 19.88 -8.63
N VAL A 88 4.23 18.57 -8.40
CA VAL A 88 5.10 17.95 -7.40
C VAL A 88 6.43 17.59 -8.06
N ASN A 89 7.50 18.31 -7.70
CA ASN A 89 8.79 18.17 -8.35
C ASN A 89 9.98 18.36 -7.39
N VAL A 90 11.20 18.50 -7.93
CA VAL A 90 12.43 18.65 -7.14
C VAL A 90 12.46 19.93 -6.29
N ILE A 91 11.69 20.96 -6.65
CA ILE A 91 11.63 22.22 -5.89
C ILE A 91 10.91 21.97 -4.57
N ASP A 92 9.84 21.16 -4.55
CA ASP A 92 9.11 20.77 -3.34
C ASP A 92 9.99 19.92 -2.42
N ALA A 93 10.74 18.96 -2.98
CA ALA A 93 11.71 18.18 -2.21
C ALA A 93 12.76 19.11 -1.55
N THR A 94 13.23 20.12 -2.27
CA THR A 94 14.18 21.10 -1.75
C THR A 94 13.56 21.97 -0.67
N LEU A 95 12.31 22.39 -0.83
CA LEU A 95 11.57 23.16 0.15
C LEU A 95 11.37 22.35 1.45
N LEU A 96 10.97 21.10 1.32
CA LEU A 96 10.85 20.19 2.46
C LEU A 96 12.18 20.00 3.19
N GLN A 97 13.31 19.87 2.47
CA GLN A 97 14.65 19.81 3.07
C GLN A 97 14.98 21.08 3.85
N LYS A 98 14.61 22.25 3.36
CA LYS A 98 14.81 23.53 4.08
C LYS A 98 14.00 23.57 5.38
N TYR A 99 12.77 23.04 5.38
CA TYR A 99 11.95 22.90 6.59
C TYR A 99 12.61 21.96 7.61
N ILE A 100 13.10 20.81 7.17
CA ILE A 100 13.79 19.82 8.01
C ILE A 100 15.00 20.43 8.73
N VAL A 101 15.83 21.21 8.01
CA VAL A 101 17.02 21.86 8.59
C VAL A 101 16.72 23.24 9.20
N LYS A 102 15.44 23.63 9.26
CA LYS A 102 14.97 24.89 9.87
C LYS A 102 15.54 26.16 9.21
N LEU A 103 15.88 26.09 7.94
CA LEU A 103 16.22 27.27 7.12
C LEU A 103 14.98 28.09 6.73
N GLU A 104 13.84 27.42 6.59
CA GLU A 104 12.54 28.04 6.38
C GLU A 104 11.53 27.41 7.38
N THR A 105 10.48 28.15 7.71
CA THR A 105 9.39 27.64 8.54
C THR A 105 8.29 27.08 7.65
N PRO A 106 7.75 25.87 7.92
CA PRO A 106 6.62 25.35 7.19
C PRO A 106 5.43 26.32 7.22
N THR A 107 4.80 26.49 6.05
CA THR A 107 3.55 27.26 5.93
C THR A 107 2.31 26.36 6.07
N VAL A 108 2.52 25.05 6.19
CA VAL A 108 1.50 24.01 6.35
C VAL A 108 1.71 23.28 7.68
N ASP A 109 0.70 22.52 8.09
CA ASP A 109 0.81 21.67 9.28
C ASP A 109 1.90 20.59 9.08
N GLU A 110 2.72 20.33 10.11
CA GLU A 110 3.81 19.37 10.03
C GLU A 110 3.33 17.95 9.70
N SER A 111 2.08 17.60 10.04
CA SER A 111 1.51 16.29 9.72
C SER A 111 1.33 16.03 8.23
N VAL A 112 1.24 17.08 7.39
CA VAL A 112 1.17 16.91 5.94
C VAL A 112 2.55 16.76 5.29
N LEU A 113 3.62 16.97 6.06
CA LEU A 113 5.01 16.82 5.62
C LEU A 113 5.52 15.38 5.78
N ASP A 114 4.84 14.55 6.58
CA ASP A 114 5.07 13.12 6.70
C ASP A 114 4.47 12.39 5.48
N LEU A 115 5.25 12.32 4.41
CA LEU A 115 4.80 11.77 3.14
C LEU A 115 4.83 10.25 3.12
N ASN A 116 5.70 9.65 3.93
CA ASN A 116 5.91 8.21 3.99
C ASN A 116 5.02 7.51 5.04
N TYR A 117 4.27 8.29 5.86
CA TYR A 117 3.37 7.82 6.93
C TYR A 117 4.08 7.08 8.08
N ASP A 118 5.34 7.42 8.38
CA ASP A 118 6.07 6.81 9.50
C ASP A 118 5.87 7.54 10.84
N GLY A 119 5.19 8.67 10.83
CA GLY A 119 4.86 9.50 12.00
C GLY A 119 5.87 10.61 12.28
N THR A 120 6.88 10.78 11.42
CA THR A 120 7.89 11.85 11.56
C THR A 120 8.17 12.48 10.21
N PHE A 121 8.33 13.80 10.14
CA PHE A 121 8.82 14.36 8.89
C PHE A 121 10.35 14.57 8.96
N ASN A 122 11.04 13.99 8.00
CA ASN A 122 12.51 13.97 7.96
C ASN A 122 13.02 13.83 6.50
N VAL A 123 14.31 13.51 6.32
CA VAL A 123 14.93 13.40 5.00
C VAL A 123 14.32 12.28 4.13
N GLU A 124 13.66 11.30 4.75
CA GLU A 124 13.02 10.19 4.02
C GLU A 124 11.81 10.67 3.24
N ASP A 125 11.06 11.66 3.77
CA ASP A 125 9.92 12.27 3.08
C ASP A 125 10.36 13.05 1.84
N SER A 126 11.41 13.86 1.96
CA SER A 126 11.94 14.55 0.79
C SER A 126 12.50 13.56 -0.26
N THR A 127 13.06 12.45 0.20
CA THR A 127 13.50 11.34 -0.66
C THR A 127 12.33 10.68 -1.38
N MET A 128 11.16 10.61 -0.76
CA MET A 128 9.96 10.09 -1.40
C MET A 128 9.53 10.93 -2.60
N ILE A 129 9.57 12.27 -2.50
CA ILE A 129 9.35 13.16 -3.65
C ILE A 129 10.38 12.89 -4.75
N MET A 130 11.67 12.77 -4.37
CA MET A 130 12.73 12.52 -5.35
C MET A 130 12.54 11.19 -6.09
N LYS A 131 12.15 10.14 -5.39
CA LYS A 131 11.82 8.84 -6.00
C LYS A 131 10.67 8.97 -6.98
N TYR A 132 9.61 9.67 -6.61
CA TYR A 132 8.46 9.92 -7.46
C TYR A 132 8.86 10.66 -8.75
N VAL A 133 9.64 11.73 -8.63
CA VAL A 133 10.11 12.55 -9.77
C VAL A 133 10.91 11.73 -10.78
N VAL A 134 11.70 10.75 -10.31
CA VAL A 134 12.51 9.89 -11.20
C VAL A 134 11.79 8.58 -11.59
N GLY A 135 10.49 8.45 -11.25
CA GLY A 135 9.67 7.29 -11.63
C GLY A 135 9.96 6.01 -10.82
N ILE A 136 10.55 6.13 -9.63
CA ILE A 136 10.69 4.98 -8.71
C ILE A 136 9.37 4.81 -7.95
N PRO A 137 8.76 3.60 -7.95
CA PRO A 137 7.49 3.36 -7.27
C PRO A 137 7.52 3.72 -5.77
N VAL A 138 6.47 4.42 -5.33
CA VAL A 138 6.27 4.87 -3.93
C VAL A 138 4.88 4.48 -3.43
N SER A 139 4.42 3.30 -3.81
CA SER A 139 3.02 2.89 -3.68
C SER A 139 2.74 1.95 -2.51
N SER A 140 3.74 1.28 -1.96
CA SER A 140 3.54 0.20 -1.00
C SER A 140 4.55 0.18 0.12
N GLY A 141 4.18 -0.53 1.16
CA GLY A 141 5.05 -0.82 2.28
C GLY A 141 4.57 -2.03 3.07
N LYS A 142 5.23 -2.31 4.17
CA LYS A 142 4.85 -3.39 5.07
C LYS A 142 5.12 -3.03 6.53
N VAL A 143 4.32 -3.62 7.42
CA VAL A 143 4.51 -3.58 8.87
C VAL A 143 4.73 -4.99 9.36
N THR A 144 5.89 -5.24 9.95
CA THR A 144 6.26 -6.54 10.51
C THR A 144 5.99 -6.54 12.01
N VAL A 145 5.11 -7.40 12.48
CA VAL A 145 4.76 -7.54 13.89
C VAL A 145 5.57 -8.68 14.49
N ASN A 146 6.39 -8.37 15.46
CA ASN A 146 7.27 -9.31 16.13
C ASN A 146 6.80 -9.56 17.58
N TYR A 147 7.08 -10.75 18.08
CA TYR A 147 6.74 -11.19 19.43
C TYR A 147 7.99 -11.74 20.11
N TYR A 148 8.39 -11.08 21.20
CA TYR A 148 9.61 -11.40 21.94
C TYR A 148 9.31 -11.78 23.38
N TYR A 149 10.19 -12.59 23.98
CA TYR A 149 10.24 -12.82 25.42
C TYR A 149 11.69 -12.72 25.90
N THR A 150 11.87 -12.50 27.20
CA THR A 150 13.19 -12.53 27.83
C THR A 150 13.37 -13.90 28.47
N ASP A 151 14.43 -14.60 28.09
CA ASP A 151 14.80 -15.90 28.68
C ASP A 151 15.41 -15.78 30.08
N ALA A 152 15.75 -16.93 30.69
CA ALA A 152 16.30 -16.99 32.05
C ALA A 152 17.67 -16.29 32.19
N ASP A 153 18.40 -16.15 31.09
CA ASP A 153 19.70 -15.48 31.02
C ASP A 153 19.57 -13.98 30.73
N GLY A 154 18.34 -13.46 30.65
CA GLY A 154 18.07 -12.05 30.37
C GLY A 154 18.18 -11.67 28.89
N LYS A 155 18.26 -12.65 27.97
CA LYS A 155 18.34 -12.41 26.55
C LYS A 155 16.96 -12.37 25.92
N GLN A 156 16.79 -11.43 25.00
CA GLN A 156 15.57 -11.33 24.19
C GLN A 156 15.57 -12.42 23.11
N GLN A 157 14.52 -13.21 23.07
CA GLN A 157 14.29 -14.30 22.14
C GLN A 157 12.99 -14.07 21.38
N LYS A 158 12.93 -14.52 20.12
CA LYS A 158 11.70 -14.50 19.33
C LYS A 158 10.78 -15.62 19.80
N LEU A 159 9.53 -15.27 20.14
CA LEU A 159 8.57 -16.23 20.72
C LEU A 159 7.85 -17.03 19.62
N THR A 160 7.55 -16.41 18.51
CA THR A 160 6.85 -17.00 17.35
C THR A 160 7.21 -16.28 16.06
N ASP A 161 6.76 -16.80 14.93
CA ASP A 161 6.91 -16.14 13.64
C ASP A 161 6.23 -14.78 13.63
N SER A 162 6.79 -13.87 12.84
CA SER A 162 6.23 -12.52 12.66
C SER A 162 4.96 -12.57 11.79
N ILE A 163 4.04 -11.65 12.06
CA ILE A 163 2.91 -11.37 11.18
C ILE A 163 3.28 -10.16 10.32
N VAL A 164 2.98 -10.20 9.04
CA VAL A 164 3.27 -9.11 8.11
C VAL A 164 1.96 -8.55 7.56
N PHE A 165 1.77 -7.24 7.73
CA PHE A 165 0.77 -6.45 7.02
C PHE A 165 1.47 -5.75 5.87
N ALA A 166 1.18 -6.13 4.64
CA ALA A 166 1.72 -5.51 3.43
C ALA A 166 0.58 -4.96 2.59
N GLY A 167 0.81 -3.81 1.94
CA GLY A 167 -0.21 -3.20 1.11
C GLY A 167 0.14 -1.79 0.68
N ARG A 168 -0.89 -1.03 0.29
CA ARG A 168 -0.74 0.37 -0.10
C ARG A 168 -0.25 1.22 1.07
N ALA A 169 0.73 2.08 0.80
CA ALA A 169 1.10 3.13 1.74
C ALA A 169 -0.12 4.03 2.04
N GLY A 170 -0.35 4.32 3.32
CA GLY A 170 -1.53 5.03 3.79
C GLY A 170 -2.76 4.15 4.07
N SER A 171 -2.74 2.84 3.79
CA SER A 171 -3.77 1.91 4.24
C SER A 171 -3.65 1.67 5.74
N THR A 172 -4.77 1.46 6.42
CA THR A 172 -4.76 1.20 7.86
C THR A 172 -4.33 -0.24 8.18
N TYR A 173 -3.58 -0.40 9.26
CA TYR A 173 -3.35 -1.70 9.87
C TYR A 173 -3.68 -1.67 11.36
N LYS A 174 -3.95 -2.84 11.91
CA LYS A 174 -4.13 -3.02 13.34
C LYS A 174 -3.53 -4.38 13.75
N SER A 175 -2.51 -4.34 14.57
CA SER A 175 -1.93 -5.51 15.20
C SER A 175 -2.53 -5.75 16.59
N THR A 176 -2.41 -6.95 17.08
CA THR A 176 -2.80 -7.33 18.44
C THR A 176 -1.70 -8.18 19.06
N ALA A 177 -1.58 -8.10 20.39
CA ALA A 177 -0.75 -9.02 21.11
C ALA A 177 -1.24 -10.46 20.91
N PHE A 178 -0.34 -11.34 20.50
CA PHE A 178 -0.65 -12.74 20.28
C PHE A 178 -0.83 -13.46 21.64
N LYS A 179 -1.90 -14.27 21.75
CA LYS A 179 -2.10 -15.09 22.96
C LYS A 179 -1.29 -16.37 22.85
N VAL A 180 -0.24 -16.47 23.66
CA VAL A 180 0.58 -17.68 23.79
C VAL A 180 0.35 -18.29 25.16
N VAL A 181 0.07 -19.60 25.20
CA VAL A 181 -0.14 -20.32 26.47
C VAL A 181 1.12 -20.20 27.33
N GLY A 182 0.94 -19.76 28.58
CA GLY A 182 2.05 -19.57 29.54
C GLY A 182 2.75 -18.20 29.44
N TYR A 183 2.31 -17.31 28.55
CA TYR A 183 2.88 -15.96 28.41
C TYR A 183 1.79 -14.89 28.50
N ALA A 184 2.13 -13.77 29.12
CA ALA A 184 1.33 -12.55 29.12
C ALA A 184 2.12 -11.41 28.48
N VAL A 185 1.39 -10.51 27.80
CA VAL A 185 1.97 -9.28 27.27
C VAL A 185 2.42 -8.39 28.42
N ASP A 186 3.60 -7.83 28.29
CA ASP A 186 4.11 -6.82 29.21
C ASP A 186 3.34 -5.50 29.02
N PRO A 187 2.50 -5.09 29.99
CA PRO A 187 1.66 -3.91 29.84
C PRO A 187 2.46 -2.60 29.81
N ASP A 188 3.67 -2.61 30.38
CA ASP A 188 4.54 -1.43 30.47
C ASP A 188 5.37 -1.24 29.18
N ARG A 189 5.33 -2.24 28.28
CA ARG A 189 6.07 -2.27 27.02
C ARG A 189 5.15 -2.48 25.81
N MET A 190 3.91 -2.00 25.88
CA MET A 190 3.00 -2.03 24.74
C MET A 190 3.52 -1.10 23.64
N PRO A 191 3.55 -1.55 22.36
CA PRO A 191 3.97 -0.68 21.27
C PRO A 191 2.93 0.43 21.03
N GLU A 192 3.41 1.67 20.91
CA GLU A 192 2.56 2.82 20.61
C GLU A 192 1.96 2.71 19.21
N ASN A 193 2.73 2.12 18.28
CA ASN A 193 2.35 1.91 16.88
C ASN A 193 1.63 0.57 16.63
N GLN A 194 0.86 0.05 17.60
CA GLN A 194 0.08 -1.19 17.37
C GLN A 194 -1.00 -1.06 16.29
N SER A 195 -1.35 0.14 15.92
CA SER A 195 -2.25 0.45 14.80
C SER A 195 -1.85 1.79 14.19
N GLY A 196 -2.12 1.95 12.90
CA GLY A 196 -1.77 3.17 12.17
C GLY A 196 -1.94 2.99 10.68
N LEU A 197 -1.17 3.75 9.92
CA LEU A 197 -1.08 3.63 8.48
C LEU A 197 0.14 2.77 8.11
N ILE A 198 0.02 1.96 7.06
CA ILE A 198 1.17 1.26 6.46
C ILE A 198 2.08 2.35 5.86
N PRO A 199 3.33 2.48 6.31
CA PRO A 199 4.24 3.47 5.76
C PRO A 199 4.70 3.05 4.35
N TYR A 200 5.25 3.99 3.59
CA TYR A 200 6.06 3.62 2.43
C TYR A 200 7.38 3.02 2.93
N GLY A 201 7.64 1.75 2.56
CA GLY A 201 8.78 1.00 3.08
C GLY A 201 8.42 0.05 4.21
N ASP A 202 9.36 -0.18 5.11
CA ASP A 202 9.25 -1.18 6.17
C ASP A 202 9.11 -0.52 7.54
N ALA A 203 8.17 -0.99 8.35
CA ALA A 203 8.04 -0.65 9.76
C ALA A 203 7.92 -1.91 10.62
N GLU A 204 8.19 -1.76 11.92
CA GLU A 204 8.09 -2.85 12.87
C GLU A 204 7.20 -2.49 14.06
N VAL A 205 6.44 -3.47 14.53
CA VAL A 205 5.68 -3.45 15.78
C VAL A 205 6.20 -4.58 16.66
N ASN A 206 6.72 -4.26 17.83
CA ASN A 206 7.35 -5.24 18.70
C ASN A 206 6.56 -5.40 20.00
N TYR A 207 6.00 -6.59 20.20
CA TYR A 207 5.35 -6.99 21.44
C TYR A 207 6.32 -7.78 22.31
N TYR A 208 6.34 -7.46 23.60
CA TYR A 208 7.14 -8.15 24.60
C TYR A 208 6.24 -8.92 25.57
N LEU A 209 6.55 -10.17 25.78
CA LEU A 209 5.77 -11.09 26.59
C LEU A 209 6.65 -11.63 27.74
N SER A 210 6.05 -11.88 28.88
CA SER A 210 6.69 -12.51 30.04
C SER A 210 5.99 -13.82 30.39
N LEU A 211 6.74 -14.77 30.95
CA LEU A 211 6.20 -16.02 31.50
C LEU A 211 5.20 -15.70 32.63
N ILE A 212 4.03 -16.33 32.54
CA ILE A 212 3.06 -16.29 33.63
C ILE A 212 3.55 -17.30 34.68
N HIS A 213 4.02 -16.79 35.83
CA HIS A 213 4.25 -17.62 36.98
C HIS A 213 2.89 -17.97 37.61
N ILE A 214 2.50 -19.25 37.52
CA ILE A 214 1.32 -19.82 38.19
C ILE A 214 1.73 -20.22 39.61
#